data_78ccc010e4647737b1ce20fd57569ae0
#
_entry.id   78ccc010e4647737b1ce20fd57569ae0
#
_cell.length_a   1.000
_cell.length_b   1.000
_cell.length_c   1.000
_cell.angle_alpha   90.00
_cell.angle_beta   90.00
_cell.angle_gamma   90.00
#
_symmetry.space_group_name_H-M   'P 1'
#
loop_
_entity.id
_entity.type
_entity.pdbx_description
1 polymer ?
#
loop_
_entity_poly.entity_id
_entity_poly.type
_entity_poly.pdbx_seq_one_letter_code
_entity_poly.pdbx_strand_id
1 'polypeptide(L)'
;MTLPRLSRRDALKLGGVAASLAPAFVNAQTSSGDADRERRMQWWHAAKFGMFIHWGLYSTLGRHEWAMEEEGIPVAEYEQQAWKFKPKPYPARDWAKLAKQAGMKYMVMTSKHHEGFCNFATKTTNYNAAQTGPGRDLVKEYMDAVRGEGLHAGLYFSLMDWHHPDGARCLHDEAARKRFVEYVHAQARELCTNYGKLDVLWYDVNWPLSAEGWESARMNKMVRGLQPDIILNDRSGIPEDFDTPEQHITASKNRNWEACMTMNDSWGFNKGDDNWKSPKTVIRNLVTCVRDGGNYLLNIGPMADGSIPPESIRILTEVGQWMERNGASVLGSDLCQPRSSEIATFTRKGNTLYAHVFYWPGEAVAIGGLQTKVLSVKYLATGEPVKFDQDDFRLRLTGLPTEAPDHPLTSFAIECAGVPTQNNEKTRINRPRRGVGI
;
A
#
# COMPACT_ATOMS: atom_id res chain seq x y z
N MET A 1 12.76 -45.33 0.53
CA MET A 1 12.82 -44.80 1.90
C MET A 1 12.22 -43.41 1.87
N THR A 2 10.99 -43.29 2.31
CA THR A 2 10.21 -42.06 2.33
C THR A 2 10.43 -41.33 3.66
N LEU A 3 10.91 -40.10 3.61
CA LEU A 3 11.04 -39.24 4.78
C LEU A 3 9.66 -38.71 5.22
N PRO A 4 9.34 -38.66 6.51
CA PRO A 4 8.04 -38.18 6.99
C PRO A 4 7.94 -36.65 6.91
N ARG A 5 6.80 -36.15 6.45
CA ARG A 5 6.41 -34.72 6.46
C ARG A 5 6.13 -34.29 7.91
N LEU A 6 6.92 -33.36 8.42
CA LEU A 6 6.63 -32.69 9.69
C LEU A 6 5.47 -31.72 9.53
N SER A 7 4.48 -31.80 10.38
CA SER A 7 3.31 -30.94 10.40
C SER A 7 3.61 -29.61 11.09
N ARG A 8 2.92 -28.53 10.69
CA ARG A 8 3.06 -27.17 11.25
C ARG A 8 2.74 -27.04 12.75
N ARG A 9 2.39 -28.16 13.44
CA ARG A 9 2.06 -28.16 14.88
C ARG A 9 3.23 -28.43 15.81
N ASP A 10 4.38 -28.88 15.32
CA ASP A 10 5.49 -29.31 16.18
C ASP A 10 6.53 -28.22 16.50
N ALA A 11 6.38 -27.01 15.92
CA ALA A 11 7.31 -25.88 16.11
C ALA A 11 6.97 -24.96 17.30
N LEU A 12 5.97 -25.25 18.13
CA LEU A 12 5.45 -24.33 19.17
C LEU A 12 5.65 -24.81 20.61
N LYS A 13 6.63 -25.65 20.86
CA LYS A 13 6.95 -26.04 22.26
C LYS A 13 8.43 -25.89 22.52
N LEU A 14 8.90 -24.68 22.89
CA LEU A 14 10.06 -24.47 23.77
C LEU A 14 10.23 -22.98 24.12
N GLY A 15 10.17 -22.67 25.42
CA GLY A 15 10.84 -21.54 26.02
C GLY A 15 9.98 -20.43 26.64
N GLY A 16 9.34 -20.70 27.76
CA GLY A 16 8.91 -19.65 28.67
C GLY A 16 9.94 -19.42 29.77
N VAL A 17 10.47 -18.22 29.90
CA VAL A 17 10.96 -17.67 31.18
C VAL A 17 10.56 -16.20 31.19
N ALA A 18 9.66 -15.84 32.11
CA ALA A 18 9.27 -14.49 32.40
C ALA A 18 10.31 -13.82 33.32
N ALA A 19 10.89 -12.74 32.88
CA ALA A 19 11.57 -11.79 33.76
C ALA A 19 10.88 -10.43 33.59
N SER A 20 10.22 -10.00 34.67
CA SER A 20 9.63 -8.68 34.82
C SER A 20 10.75 -7.64 35.01
N LEU A 21 10.89 -6.70 34.07
CA LEU A 21 11.69 -5.50 34.25
C LEU A 21 10.82 -4.28 33.90
N ALA A 22 10.79 -3.34 34.84
CA ALA A 22 10.15 -2.03 34.69
C ALA A 22 10.75 -1.25 33.52
N PRO A 23 9.97 -0.38 32.82
CA PRO A 23 10.51 0.40 31.73
C PRO A 23 11.42 1.52 32.26
N ALA A 24 12.72 1.37 32.08
CA ALA A 24 13.64 2.50 32.12
C ALA A 24 13.38 3.35 30.87
N PHE A 25 13.03 4.61 31.06
CA PHE A 25 13.02 5.61 29.98
C PHE A 25 14.48 5.80 29.52
N VAL A 26 14.87 5.07 28.50
CA VAL A 26 16.10 5.32 27.77
C VAL A 26 15.81 6.48 26.79
N ASN A 27 16.38 7.63 27.04
CA ASN A 27 16.55 8.67 26.04
C ASN A 27 17.43 8.07 24.92
N ALA A 28 16.81 7.49 23.90
CA ALA A 28 17.49 7.04 22.71
C ALA A 28 17.94 8.30 21.94
N GLN A 29 19.24 8.60 21.98
CA GLN A 29 19.85 9.45 20.95
C GLN A 29 19.59 8.74 19.60
N THR A 30 18.72 9.33 18.76
CA THR A 30 18.50 8.85 17.41
C THR A 30 19.84 8.85 16.66
N SER A 31 20.21 7.73 16.07
CA SER A 31 21.40 7.65 15.22
C SER A 31 21.23 8.61 14.01
N SER A 32 22.31 9.10 13.42
CA SER A 32 22.22 9.97 12.24
C SER A 32 21.43 9.30 11.10
N GLY A 33 21.46 7.98 10.99
CA GLY A 33 20.69 7.19 10.04
C GLY A 33 19.19 7.20 10.33
N ASP A 34 18.77 7.23 11.59
CA ASP A 34 17.36 7.30 11.98
C ASP A 34 16.76 8.67 11.66
N ALA A 35 17.50 9.75 11.97
CA ALA A 35 17.07 11.11 11.66
C ALA A 35 16.90 11.34 10.13
N ASP A 36 17.81 10.79 9.34
CA ASP A 36 17.76 10.88 7.89
C ASP A 36 16.60 10.08 7.30
N ARG A 37 16.31 8.91 7.87
CA ARG A 37 15.14 8.10 7.53
C ARG A 37 13.84 8.82 7.87
N GLU A 38 13.70 9.37 9.06
CA GLU A 38 12.53 10.14 9.47
C GLU A 38 12.27 11.32 8.53
N ARG A 39 13.33 12.06 8.17
CA ARG A 39 13.24 13.19 7.24
C ARG A 39 12.66 12.77 5.87
N ARG A 40 13.19 11.69 5.24
CA ARG A 40 12.70 11.24 3.93
C ARG A 40 11.34 10.57 3.98
N MET A 41 10.91 10.01 5.13
CA MET A 41 9.61 9.38 5.34
C MET A 41 8.50 10.38 5.69
N GLN A 42 8.81 11.63 6.02
CA GLN A 42 7.84 12.62 6.51
C GLN A 42 6.65 12.82 5.56
N TRP A 43 6.92 12.96 4.26
CA TRP A 43 5.87 13.12 3.26
C TRP A 43 4.98 11.88 3.15
N TRP A 44 5.59 10.68 3.25
CA TRP A 44 4.89 9.40 3.14
C TRP A 44 3.98 9.17 4.35
N HIS A 45 4.42 9.54 5.56
CA HIS A 45 3.56 9.50 6.75
C HIS A 45 2.33 10.41 6.62
N ALA A 46 2.47 11.56 5.96
CA ALA A 46 1.37 12.47 5.71
C ALA A 46 0.44 12.00 4.59
N ALA A 47 0.94 11.27 3.61
CA ALA A 47 0.26 10.89 2.39
C ALA A 47 -0.87 9.88 2.61
N LYS A 48 -0.64 8.82 3.37
CA LYS A 48 -1.60 7.76 3.77
C LYS A 48 -2.24 6.95 2.64
N PHE A 49 -2.45 7.50 1.45
CA PHE A 49 -3.18 6.86 0.36
C PHE A 49 -2.47 7.06 -0.97
N GLY A 50 -2.18 5.95 -1.68
CA GLY A 50 -1.51 5.93 -2.97
C GLY A 50 -2.20 5.03 -3.98
N MET A 51 -1.86 5.22 -5.28
CA MET A 51 -2.29 4.37 -6.39
C MET A 51 -1.14 3.48 -6.84
N PHE A 52 -1.38 2.17 -6.88
CA PHE A 52 -0.53 1.21 -7.55
C PHE A 52 -1.02 1.00 -8.98
N ILE A 53 -0.12 0.81 -9.93
CA ILE A 53 -0.47 0.54 -11.32
C ILE A 53 0.32 -0.67 -11.80
N HIS A 54 -0.40 -1.76 -12.06
CA HIS A 54 0.15 -2.92 -12.75
C HIS A 54 -0.26 -2.87 -14.22
N TRP A 55 0.70 -2.49 -15.07
CA TRP A 55 0.48 -2.34 -16.51
C TRP A 55 1.71 -2.72 -17.31
N GLY A 56 1.55 -3.60 -18.29
CA GLY A 56 2.62 -4.16 -19.10
C GLY A 56 2.07 -5.09 -20.18
N LEU A 57 2.91 -5.97 -20.72
CA LEU A 57 2.52 -6.88 -21.79
C LEU A 57 1.38 -7.82 -21.39
N TYR A 58 1.29 -8.22 -20.12
CA TYR A 58 0.20 -9.04 -19.62
C TYR A 58 -1.20 -8.41 -19.82
N SER A 59 -1.26 -7.08 -19.89
CA SER A 59 -2.52 -6.39 -20.21
C SER A 59 -3.03 -6.71 -21.62
N THR A 60 -2.16 -7.12 -22.57
CA THR A 60 -2.57 -7.55 -23.93
C THR A 60 -3.28 -8.89 -23.90
N LEU A 61 -2.90 -9.76 -22.98
CA LEU A 61 -3.55 -11.06 -22.76
C LEU A 61 -4.91 -10.87 -22.07
N GLY A 62 -4.96 -9.96 -21.08
CA GLY A 62 -6.15 -9.71 -20.29
C GLY A 62 -6.56 -10.91 -19.43
N ARG A 63 -5.58 -11.62 -18.88
CA ARG A 63 -5.74 -12.81 -18.03
C ARG A 63 -4.89 -12.73 -16.75
N HIS A 64 -4.60 -11.55 -16.25
CA HIS A 64 -3.72 -11.16 -15.15
C HIS A 64 -2.20 -11.17 -15.46
N GLU A 65 -1.42 -10.71 -14.51
CA GLU A 65 0.04 -10.42 -14.67
C GLU A 65 0.93 -11.68 -14.63
N TRP A 66 0.45 -12.79 -14.05
CA TRP A 66 1.17 -14.07 -13.96
C TRP A 66 0.86 -15.03 -15.12
N ALA A 67 0.04 -14.63 -16.09
CA ALA A 67 -0.40 -15.52 -17.18
C ALA A 67 0.77 -16.20 -17.94
N MET A 68 1.91 -15.53 -18.11
CA MET A 68 3.08 -16.13 -18.74
C MET A 68 3.56 -17.38 -17.99
N GLU A 69 3.68 -17.31 -16.66
CA GLU A 69 4.17 -18.38 -15.81
C GLU A 69 3.12 -19.46 -15.58
N GLU A 70 1.91 -19.08 -15.21
CA GLU A 70 0.83 -20.02 -14.86
C GLU A 70 0.32 -20.81 -16.05
N GLU A 71 0.30 -20.22 -17.24
CA GLU A 71 -0.10 -20.91 -18.46
C GLU A 71 1.09 -21.60 -19.17
N GLY A 72 2.30 -21.45 -18.65
CA GLY A 72 3.52 -22.02 -19.23
C GLY A 72 3.82 -21.49 -20.63
N ILE A 73 3.53 -20.20 -20.91
CA ILE A 73 3.73 -19.60 -22.23
C ILE A 73 5.23 -19.48 -22.50
N PRO A 74 5.76 -20.11 -23.57
CA PRO A 74 7.18 -20.03 -23.90
C PRO A 74 7.63 -18.59 -24.11
N VAL A 75 8.87 -18.26 -23.69
CA VAL A 75 9.46 -16.91 -23.82
C VAL A 75 9.31 -16.36 -25.24
N ALA A 76 9.67 -17.15 -26.27
CA ALA A 76 9.60 -16.73 -27.67
C ALA A 76 8.16 -16.45 -28.15
N GLU A 77 7.15 -17.09 -27.56
CA GLU A 77 5.74 -16.83 -27.87
C GLU A 77 5.29 -15.57 -27.13
N TYR A 78 5.60 -15.45 -25.83
CA TYR A 78 5.21 -14.30 -25.01
C TYR A 78 5.87 -12.99 -25.53
N GLU A 79 7.11 -13.06 -25.99
CA GLU A 79 7.85 -11.92 -26.54
C GLU A 79 7.10 -11.23 -27.70
N GLN A 80 6.27 -11.97 -28.46
CA GLN A 80 5.46 -11.41 -29.54
C GLN A 80 4.40 -10.40 -29.01
N GLN A 81 4.05 -10.45 -27.73
CA GLN A 81 3.14 -9.46 -27.14
C GLN A 81 3.76 -8.06 -27.14
N ALA A 82 5.10 -7.94 -27.10
CA ALA A 82 5.78 -6.65 -27.14
C ALA A 82 5.45 -5.84 -28.40
N TRP A 83 5.23 -6.51 -29.54
CA TRP A 83 4.86 -5.88 -30.80
C TRP A 83 3.37 -5.57 -30.92
N LYS A 84 2.51 -6.32 -30.19
CA LYS A 84 1.07 -6.11 -30.11
C LYS A 84 0.68 -5.02 -29.10
N PHE A 85 1.56 -4.72 -28.15
CA PHE A 85 1.34 -3.72 -27.13
C PHE A 85 1.44 -2.32 -27.70
N LYS A 86 0.29 -1.69 -27.94
CA LYS A 86 0.17 -0.38 -28.60
C LYS A 86 -0.74 0.55 -27.78
N PRO A 87 -0.26 1.07 -26.67
CA PRO A 87 -1.05 1.96 -25.84
C PRO A 87 -1.34 3.30 -26.56
N LYS A 88 -2.47 3.91 -26.18
CA LYS A 88 -2.82 5.28 -26.62
C LYS A 88 -1.75 6.28 -26.16
N PRO A 89 -1.64 7.46 -26.78
CA PRO A 89 -0.70 8.48 -26.32
C PRO A 89 -1.02 8.95 -24.90
N TYR A 90 0.02 9.02 -24.04
CA TYR A 90 -0.02 9.57 -22.68
C TYR A 90 -1.14 9.04 -21.76
N PRO A 91 -1.38 7.72 -21.67
CA PRO A 91 -2.47 7.17 -20.85
C PRO A 91 -2.32 7.52 -19.37
N ALA A 92 -1.10 7.69 -18.88
CA ALA A 92 -0.78 8.04 -17.50
C ALA A 92 -1.37 9.38 -17.04
N ARG A 93 -1.75 10.28 -17.96
CA ARG A 93 -2.45 11.52 -17.62
C ARG A 93 -3.82 11.25 -16.99
N ASP A 94 -4.55 10.27 -17.54
CA ASP A 94 -5.86 9.88 -17.01
C ASP A 94 -5.71 9.23 -15.64
N TRP A 95 -4.67 8.39 -15.45
CA TRP A 95 -4.38 7.74 -14.18
C TRP A 95 -4.03 8.75 -13.08
N ALA A 96 -3.15 9.72 -13.38
CA ALA A 96 -2.74 10.74 -12.43
C ALA A 96 -3.89 11.66 -12.01
N LYS A 97 -4.75 12.05 -12.98
CA LYS A 97 -5.97 12.82 -12.68
C LYS A 97 -6.91 12.05 -11.76
N LEU A 98 -7.17 10.77 -12.07
CA LEU A 98 -8.05 9.92 -11.26
C LEU A 98 -7.47 9.72 -9.85
N ALA A 99 -6.16 9.47 -9.72
CA ALA A 99 -5.50 9.36 -8.42
C ALA A 99 -5.67 10.63 -7.58
N LYS A 100 -5.44 11.80 -8.18
CA LYS A 100 -5.64 13.09 -7.51
C LYS A 100 -7.10 13.30 -7.09
N GLN A 101 -8.05 13.00 -7.98
CA GLN A 101 -9.49 13.09 -7.71
C GLN A 101 -9.92 12.15 -6.57
N ALA A 102 -9.34 10.94 -6.51
CA ALA A 102 -9.55 9.99 -5.42
C ALA A 102 -8.92 10.42 -4.08
N GLY A 103 -8.18 11.54 -4.03
CA GLY A 103 -7.51 12.04 -2.83
C GLY A 103 -6.15 11.41 -2.55
N MET A 104 -5.62 10.60 -3.47
CA MET A 104 -4.30 9.97 -3.37
C MET A 104 -3.18 11.00 -3.45
N LYS A 105 -2.02 10.70 -2.86
CA LYS A 105 -0.87 11.61 -2.75
C LYS A 105 0.38 11.12 -3.49
N TYR A 106 0.42 9.88 -3.86
CA TYR A 106 1.52 9.27 -4.62
C TYR A 106 1.02 8.15 -5.51
N MET A 107 1.85 7.82 -6.50
CA MET A 107 1.58 6.71 -7.41
C MET A 107 2.84 5.87 -7.57
N VAL A 108 2.67 4.57 -7.77
CA VAL A 108 3.75 3.61 -8.08
C VAL A 108 3.33 2.81 -9.30
N MET A 109 4.16 2.80 -10.37
CA MET A 109 3.85 2.05 -11.61
C MET A 109 4.92 0.99 -11.87
N THR A 110 4.49 -0.15 -12.41
CA THR A 110 5.40 -1.20 -12.90
C THR A 110 6.30 -0.66 -14.02
N SER A 111 7.57 -0.38 -13.69
CA SER A 111 8.59 -0.08 -14.70
C SER A 111 9.07 -1.33 -15.43
N LYS A 112 9.18 -2.45 -14.71
CA LYS A 112 9.38 -3.82 -15.21
C LYS A 112 8.72 -4.78 -14.23
N HIS A 113 7.86 -5.68 -14.73
CA HIS A 113 7.31 -6.81 -13.97
C HIS A 113 8.13 -8.08 -14.22
N HIS A 114 7.73 -9.23 -13.69
CA HIS A 114 8.50 -10.48 -13.72
C HIS A 114 8.73 -11.03 -15.13
N GLU A 115 7.84 -10.73 -16.09
CA GLU A 115 7.97 -11.13 -17.49
C GLU A 115 9.14 -10.43 -18.23
N GLY A 116 9.82 -9.49 -17.55
CA GLY A 116 11.04 -8.87 -18.01
C GLY A 116 10.88 -7.71 -18.99
N PHE A 117 9.65 -7.39 -19.44
CA PHE A 117 9.46 -6.26 -20.33
C PHE A 117 9.65 -4.93 -19.62
N CYS A 118 10.55 -4.11 -20.15
CA CYS A 118 10.82 -2.80 -19.59
C CYS A 118 9.92 -1.75 -20.21
N ASN A 119 9.04 -1.15 -19.42
CA ASN A 119 8.21 -0.01 -19.84
C ASN A 119 9.03 1.28 -20.07
N PHE A 120 10.34 1.25 -19.90
CA PHE A 120 11.29 2.36 -20.02
C PHE A 120 12.38 2.09 -21.08
N ALA A 121 12.98 3.16 -21.59
CA ALA A 121 14.06 3.10 -22.58
C ALA A 121 15.37 2.67 -21.91
N THR A 122 15.52 1.38 -21.64
CA THR A 122 16.77 0.79 -21.11
C THR A 122 17.78 0.52 -22.22
N LYS A 123 19.06 0.59 -21.85
CA LYS A 123 20.20 0.16 -22.71
C LYS A 123 20.63 -1.29 -22.46
N THR A 124 20.04 -1.94 -21.44
CA THR A 124 20.44 -3.28 -21.00
C THR A 124 19.81 -4.39 -21.84
N THR A 125 18.68 -4.12 -22.49
CA THR A 125 17.98 -5.07 -23.36
C THR A 125 17.16 -4.34 -24.43
N ASN A 126 16.93 -5.00 -25.57
CA ASN A 126 16.00 -4.53 -26.60
C ASN A 126 14.54 -4.85 -26.30
N TYR A 127 14.28 -5.66 -25.28
CA TYR A 127 12.94 -6.03 -24.83
C TYR A 127 12.34 -4.90 -23.97
N ASN A 128 12.08 -3.77 -24.63
CA ASN A 128 11.60 -2.56 -23.97
C ASN A 128 10.62 -1.75 -24.83
N ALA A 129 9.85 -0.88 -24.22
CA ALA A 129 8.79 -0.09 -24.84
C ALA A 129 9.29 0.87 -25.93
N ALA A 130 10.51 1.39 -25.83
CA ALA A 130 11.05 2.32 -26.82
C ALA A 130 11.45 1.61 -28.13
N GLN A 131 11.74 0.31 -28.08
CA GLN A 131 12.25 -0.47 -29.23
C GLN A 131 11.23 -1.47 -29.79
N THR A 132 10.05 -1.57 -29.21
CA THR A 132 8.99 -2.50 -29.60
C THR A 132 7.69 -1.78 -29.98
N GLY A 133 6.53 -2.42 -29.82
CA GLY A 133 5.23 -1.93 -30.24
C GLY A 133 4.85 -0.50 -29.80
N PRO A 134 5.13 -0.06 -28.56
CA PRO A 134 4.88 1.31 -28.13
C PRO A 134 5.72 2.36 -28.88
N GLY A 135 6.99 2.06 -29.20
CA GLY A 135 7.93 2.97 -29.88
C GLY A 135 8.29 4.22 -29.07
N ARG A 136 8.08 4.20 -27.74
CA ARG A 136 8.31 5.33 -26.84
C ARG A 136 8.53 4.91 -25.40
N ASP A 137 9.06 5.78 -24.58
CA ASP A 137 9.34 5.56 -23.16
C ASP A 137 8.09 5.82 -22.31
N LEU A 138 7.44 4.76 -21.86
CA LEU A 138 6.19 4.83 -21.11
C LEU A 138 6.42 5.28 -19.66
N VAL A 139 7.58 4.96 -19.06
CA VAL A 139 7.96 5.45 -17.74
C VAL A 139 8.16 6.95 -17.76
N LYS A 140 8.77 7.50 -18.82
CA LYS A 140 8.91 8.95 -18.95
C LYS A 140 7.55 9.64 -19.00
N GLU A 141 6.61 9.14 -19.81
CA GLU A 141 5.24 9.67 -19.89
C GLU A 141 4.52 9.63 -18.53
N TYR A 142 4.70 8.53 -17.79
CA TYR A 142 4.15 8.37 -16.45
C TYR A 142 4.72 9.38 -15.45
N MET A 143 6.05 9.51 -15.38
CA MET A 143 6.71 10.43 -14.46
C MET A 143 6.31 11.89 -14.72
N ASP A 144 6.20 12.28 -16.00
CA ASP A 144 5.76 13.61 -16.39
C ASP A 144 4.28 13.86 -15.99
N ALA A 145 3.40 12.86 -16.16
CA ALA A 145 1.99 12.96 -15.79
C ALA A 145 1.78 13.07 -14.28
N VAL A 146 2.46 12.23 -13.49
CA VAL A 146 2.31 12.21 -12.03
C VAL A 146 2.78 13.52 -11.40
N ARG A 147 3.94 14.02 -11.85
CA ARG A 147 4.48 15.32 -11.39
C ARG A 147 3.59 16.49 -11.85
N GLY A 148 3.03 16.42 -13.05
CA GLY A 148 2.10 17.41 -13.56
C GLY A 148 0.87 17.59 -12.69
N GLU A 149 0.43 16.55 -11.99
CA GLU A 149 -0.67 16.61 -11.04
C GLU A 149 -0.23 16.92 -9.58
N GLY A 150 1.08 17.11 -9.34
CA GLY A 150 1.64 17.41 -8.01
C GLY A 150 1.65 16.21 -7.07
N LEU A 151 1.67 15.00 -7.61
CA LEU A 151 1.76 13.75 -6.85
C LEU A 151 3.22 13.30 -6.72
N HIS A 152 3.54 12.58 -5.65
CA HIS A 152 4.84 11.91 -5.52
C HIS A 152 4.90 10.72 -6.47
N ALA A 153 6.05 10.56 -7.14
CA ALA A 153 6.23 9.57 -8.18
C ALA A 153 7.11 8.40 -7.72
N GLY A 154 6.56 7.20 -7.80
CA GLY A 154 7.25 5.95 -7.52
C GLY A 154 7.26 5.00 -8.70
N LEU A 155 8.24 4.11 -8.72
CA LEU A 155 8.36 3.03 -9.69
C LEU A 155 8.45 1.70 -8.96
N TYR A 156 7.66 0.73 -9.41
CA TYR A 156 7.81 -0.68 -9.05
C TYR A 156 8.86 -1.30 -9.98
N PHE A 157 9.70 -2.14 -9.43
CA PHE A 157 10.76 -2.81 -10.17
C PHE A 157 10.94 -4.25 -9.68
N SER A 158 10.62 -5.23 -10.54
CA SER A 158 10.89 -6.63 -10.26
C SER A 158 12.38 -6.92 -10.35
N LEU A 159 12.94 -7.59 -9.32
CA LEU A 159 14.30 -8.12 -9.36
C LEU A 159 14.36 -9.35 -10.27
N MET A 160 13.29 -10.16 -10.29
CA MET A 160 13.17 -11.33 -11.19
C MET A 160 12.88 -10.89 -12.63
N ASP A 161 13.29 -11.71 -13.57
CA ASP A 161 13.09 -11.52 -15.00
C ASP A 161 13.02 -12.89 -15.71
N TRP A 162 11.81 -13.28 -16.09
CA TRP A 162 11.57 -14.58 -16.74
C TRP A 162 12.02 -14.62 -18.21
N HIS A 163 12.18 -13.45 -18.83
CA HIS A 163 12.68 -13.33 -20.20
C HIS A 163 14.20 -13.46 -20.27
N HIS A 164 14.93 -13.00 -19.25
CA HIS A 164 16.39 -12.98 -19.27
C HIS A 164 16.94 -14.41 -19.21
N PRO A 165 17.88 -14.81 -20.10
CA PRO A 165 18.40 -16.19 -20.18
C PRO A 165 19.10 -16.67 -18.91
N ASP A 166 19.63 -15.76 -18.11
CA ASP A 166 20.24 -16.07 -16.82
C ASP A 166 19.25 -16.03 -15.65
N GLY A 167 18.00 -15.59 -15.85
CA GLY A 167 16.99 -15.51 -14.80
C GLY A 167 16.69 -16.84 -14.13
N ALA A 168 16.39 -17.87 -14.93
CA ALA A 168 16.15 -19.23 -14.43
C ALA A 168 17.45 -19.92 -13.94
N ARG A 169 18.62 -19.48 -14.41
CA ARG A 169 19.92 -20.11 -14.11
C ARG A 169 20.62 -19.53 -12.90
N CYS A 170 20.28 -18.32 -12.48
CA CYS A 170 21.01 -17.54 -11.48
C CYS A 170 21.15 -18.24 -10.11
N LEU A 171 20.22 -19.16 -9.77
CA LEU A 171 20.30 -19.92 -8.51
C LEU A 171 21.43 -20.97 -8.51
N HIS A 172 21.69 -21.60 -9.66
CA HIS A 172 22.55 -22.78 -9.76
C HIS A 172 23.87 -22.54 -10.52
N ASP A 173 23.98 -21.40 -11.20
CA ASP A 173 25.16 -21.02 -12.00
C ASP A 173 25.69 -19.66 -11.52
N GLU A 174 26.85 -19.66 -10.88
CA GLU A 174 27.42 -18.43 -10.32
C GLU A 174 27.74 -17.38 -11.39
N ALA A 175 28.21 -17.82 -12.57
CA ALA A 175 28.53 -16.90 -13.66
C ALA A 175 27.28 -16.27 -14.24
N ALA A 176 26.16 -17.05 -14.37
CA ALA A 176 24.85 -16.54 -14.73
C ALA A 176 24.33 -15.57 -13.69
N ARG A 177 24.45 -15.90 -12.39
CA ARG A 177 24.04 -15.02 -11.30
C ARG A 177 24.76 -13.67 -11.35
N LYS A 178 26.06 -13.65 -11.52
CA LYS A 178 26.86 -12.40 -11.61
C LYS A 178 26.39 -11.52 -12.76
N ARG A 179 26.19 -12.08 -13.94
CA ARG A 179 25.68 -11.32 -15.10
C ARG A 179 24.26 -10.78 -14.85
N PHE A 180 23.39 -11.62 -14.27
CA PHE A 180 22.01 -11.25 -14.01
C PHE A 180 21.90 -10.15 -12.93
N VAL A 181 22.67 -10.24 -11.86
CA VAL A 181 22.72 -9.20 -10.82
C VAL A 181 23.21 -7.87 -11.39
N GLU A 182 24.28 -7.87 -12.20
CA GLU A 182 24.76 -6.63 -12.85
C GLU A 182 23.72 -6.04 -13.82
N TYR A 183 22.97 -6.89 -14.55
CA TYR A 183 21.87 -6.46 -15.41
C TYR A 183 20.76 -5.77 -14.59
N VAL A 184 20.34 -6.37 -13.49
CA VAL A 184 19.29 -5.81 -12.59
C VAL A 184 19.76 -4.49 -11.96
N HIS A 185 21.01 -4.43 -11.48
CA HIS A 185 21.58 -3.20 -10.89
C HIS A 185 21.76 -2.08 -11.94
N ALA A 186 22.10 -2.42 -13.18
CA ALA A 186 22.19 -1.44 -14.26
C ALA A 186 20.82 -0.82 -14.56
N GLN A 187 19.75 -1.62 -14.61
CA GLN A 187 18.39 -1.13 -14.78
C GLN A 187 17.93 -0.24 -13.61
N ALA A 188 18.18 -0.64 -12.36
CA ALA A 188 17.87 0.18 -11.19
C ALA A 188 18.63 1.53 -11.24
N ARG A 189 19.87 1.53 -11.70
CA ARG A 189 20.65 2.76 -11.93
C ARG A 189 20.00 3.65 -12.99
N GLU A 190 19.59 3.09 -14.13
CA GLU A 190 18.93 3.83 -15.20
C GLU A 190 17.63 4.50 -14.68
N LEU A 191 16.80 3.78 -13.92
CA LEU A 191 15.59 4.32 -13.32
C LEU A 191 15.88 5.49 -12.37
N CYS A 192 16.96 5.41 -11.60
CA CYS A 192 17.35 6.46 -10.65
C CYS A 192 18.09 7.65 -11.29
N THR A 193 18.52 7.55 -12.57
CA THR A 193 19.31 8.61 -13.22
C THR A 193 18.55 9.33 -14.34
N ASN A 194 17.66 8.62 -15.07
CA ASN A 194 17.11 9.11 -16.33
C ASN A 194 15.78 9.85 -16.19
N TYR A 195 15.10 9.74 -15.04
CA TYR A 195 13.71 10.19 -14.86
C TYR A 195 13.56 11.33 -13.84
N GLY A 196 14.65 11.99 -13.44
CA GLY A 196 14.63 13.04 -12.42
C GLY A 196 14.37 12.50 -11.02
N LYS A 197 13.75 13.31 -10.15
CA LYS A 197 13.47 12.89 -8.77
C LYS A 197 12.51 11.70 -8.73
N LEU A 198 12.92 10.65 -8.04
CA LEU A 198 12.10 9.47 -7.75
C LEU A 198 11.84 9.42 -6.24
N ASP A 199 10.56 9.42 -5.85
CA ASP A 199 10.19 9.44 -4.44
C ASP A 199 10.17 8.03 -3.83
N VAL A 200 9.77 7.01 -4.61
CA VAL A 200 9.70 5.60 -4.18
C VAL A 200 10.31 4.69 -5.23
N LEU A 201 11.20 3.78 -4.84
CA LEU A 201 11.52 2.60 -5.63
C LEU A 201 11.00 1.37 -4.88
N TRP A 202 9.96 0.77 -5.44
CA TRP A 202 9.23 -0.36 -4.89
C TRP A 202 9.75 -1.64 -5.52
N TYR A 203 10.66 -2.34 -4.84
CA TYR A 203 11.18 -3.65 -5.30
C TYR A 203 10.15 -4.75 -5.16
N ASP A 204 10.26 -5.77 -6.00
CA ASP A 204 9.44 -6.98 -5.88
C ASP A 204 10.22 -8.22 -6.25
N VAL A 205 9.76 -9.37 -5.70
CA VAL A 205 10.29 -10.71 -5.94
C VAL A 205 11.81 -10.82 -5.71
N ASN A 206 12.19 -10.93 -4.43
CA ASN A 206 13.57 -11.18 -4.02
C ASN A 206 14.01 -12.66 -4.17
N TRP A 207 13.06 -13.58 -4.39
CA TRP A 207 13.43 -14.96 -4.72
C TRP A 207 13.79 -15.08 -6.22
N PRO A 208 14.60 -16.07 -6.64
CA PRO A 208 15.09 -17.19 -5.84
C PRO A 208 16.37 -16.89 -5.06
N LEU A 209 16.95 -15.68 -5.19
CA LEU A 209 18.17 -15.33 -4.49
C LEU A 209 17.89 -14.72 -3.12
N SER A 210 18.85 -14.87 -2.19
CA SER A 210 18.85 -14.12 -0.93
C SER A 210 19.28 -12.65 -1.16
N ALA A 211 19.18 -11.82 -0.13
CA ALA A 211 19.67 -10.44 -0.18
C ALA A 211 21.17 -10.36 -0.53
N GLU A 212 21.96 -11.32 -0.04
CA GLU A 212 23.38 -11.45 -0.39
C GLU A 212 23.56 -11.87 -1.85
N GLY A 213 22.72 -12.81 -2.32
CA GLY A 213 22.76 -13.30 -3.71
C GLY A 213 22.42 -12.20 -4.72
N TRP A 214 21.50 -11.31 -4.40
CA TRP A 214 21.16 -10.11 -5.17
C TRP A 214 22.15 -8.97 -4.97
N GLU A 215 23.06 -9.06 -4.01
CA GLU A 215 23.91 -7.94 -3.56
C GLU A 215 23.06 -6.70 -3.21
N SER A 216 21.95 -6.91 -2.54
CA SER A 216 20.92 -5.88 -2.27
C SER A 216 21.50 -4.67 -1.53
N ALA A 217 22.44 -4.89 -0.60
CA ALA A 217 23.10 -3.79 0.11
C ALA A 217 23.88 -2.86 -0.85
N ARG A 218 24.56 -3.43 -1.88
CA ARG A 218 25.26 -2.68 -2.92
C ARG A 218 24.26 -1.91 -3.79
N MET A 219 23.18 -2.56 -4.17
CA MET A 219 22.12 -1.94 -4.97
C MET A 219 21.48 -0.77 -4.23
N ASN A 220 21.02 -0.99 -2.98
CA ASN A 220 20.37 0.04 -2.18
C ASN A 220 21.30 1.22 -1.89
N LYS A 221 22.57 0.97 -1.60
CA LYS A 221 23.59 2.02 -1.45
C LYS A 221 23.75 2.84 -2.73
N MET A 222 23.80 2.20 -3.88
CA MET A 222 23.88 2.88 -5.18
C MET A 222 22.62 3.74 -5.42
N VAL A 223 21.44 3.20 -5.21
CA VAL A 223 20.15 3.89 -5.38
C VAL A 223 20.08 5.13 -4.48
N ARG A 224 20.42 5.00 -3.19
CA ARG A 224 20.44 6.15 -2.26
C ARG A 224 21.52 7.18 -2.59
N GLY A 225 22.64 6.75 -3.15
CA GLY A 225 23.69 7.67 -3.62
C GLY A 225 23.23 8.52 -4.81
N LEU A 226 22.33 7.99 -5.65
CA LEU A 226 21.74 8.69 -6.80
C LEU A 226 20.50 9.51 -6.42
N GLN A 227 19.72 9.02 -5.46
CA GLN A 227 18.45 9.61 -5.01
C GLN A 227 18.42 9.64 -3.46
N PRO A 228 19.02 10.64 -2.80
CA PRO A 228 19.17 10.67 -1.33
C PRO A 228 17.85 10.65 -0.55
N ASP A 229 16.78 11.18 -1.14
CA ASP A 229 15.45 11.28 -0.52
C ASP A 229 14.50 10.13 -0.87
N ILE A 230 14.97 9.14 -1.66
CA ILE A 230 14.14 8.01 -2.08
C ILE A 230 13.78 7.12 -0.88
N ILE A 231 12.55 6.63 -0.85
CA ILE A 231 12.16 5.57 0.08
C ILE A 231 12.13 4.22 -0.63
N LEU A 232 12.52 3.18 0.10
CA LEU A 232 12.63 1.79 -0.38
C LEU A 232 11.79 0.89 0.51
N ASN A 233 11.13 -0.10 -0.09
CA ASN A 233 10.43 -1.15 0.65
C ASN A 233 11.38 -2.28 1.07
N ASP A 234 10.84 -3.29 1.77
CA ASP A 234 11.56 -4.44 2.30
C ASP A 234 11.83 -5.55 1.27
N ARG A 235 11.28 -5.46 0.05
CA ARG A 235 11.31 -6.56 -0.93
C ARG A 235 12.62 -6.74 -1.69
N SER A 236 13.66 -5.99 -1.35
CA SER A 236 15.04 -6.35 -1.73
C SER A 236 15.63 -7.46 -0.84
N GLY A 237 14.88 -7.96 0.14
CA GLY A 237 15.33 -8.88 1.18
C GLY A 237 16.07 -8.19 2.33
N ILE A 238 16.18 -6.86 2.31
CA ILE A 238 16.70 -6.03 3.39
C ILE A 238 15.54 -5.18 3.94
N PRO A 239 15.33 -5.13 5.26
CA PRO A 239 14.31 -4.29 5.86
C PRO A 239 14.71 -2.81 5.77
N GLU A 240 14.32 -2.15 4.69
CA GLU A 240 14.58 -0.74 4.40
C GLU A 240 13.58 0.21 5.11
N ASP A 241 12.93 1.12 4.43
CA ASP A 241 12.12 2.17 5.05
C ASP A 241 10.77 1.69 5.54
N PHE A 242 10.12 0.77 4.82
CA PHE A 242 8.78 0.26 5.16
C PHE A 242 8.56 -1.18 4.69
N ASP A 243 7.69 -1.90 5.42
CA ASP A 243 7.25 -3.25 5.12
C ASP A 243 6.00 -3.22 4.23
N THR A 244 5.76 -4.30 3.46
CA THR A 244 4.70 -4.35 2.45
C THR A 244 3.79 -5.57 2.62
N PRO A 245 2.89 -5.59 3.63
CA PRO A 245 1.85 -6.63 3.69
C PRO A 245 0.96 -6.56 2.44
N GLU A 246 0.76 -7.72 1.81
CA GLU A 246 0.06 -7.83 0.55
C GLU A 246 -1.28 -8.54 0.70
N GLN A 247 -2.35 -7.95 0.12
CA GLN A 247 -3.73 -8.46 0.15
C GLN A 247 -4.33 -8.63 1.57
N HIS A 248 -3.66 -8.14 2.59
CA HIS A 248 -4.16 -8.11 3.96
C HIS A 248 -3.64 -6.88 4.71
N ILE A 249 -4.38 -6.48 5.74
CA ILE A 249 -4.01 -5.34 6.58
C ILE A 249 -3.48 -5.88 7.91
N THR A 250 -2.17 -5.90 8.04
CA THR A 250 -1.47 -6.32 9.25
C THR A 250 -0.35 -5.34 9.54
N ALA A 251 -0.49 -4.61 10.65
CA ALA A 251 0.52 -3.65 11.07
C ALA A 251 1.85 -4.35 11.41
N SER A 252 2.94 -3.85 10.86
CA SER A 252 4.28 -4.29 11.25
C SER A 252 4.62 -3.79 12.65
N LYS A 253 5.28 -4.63 13.45
CA LYS A 253 5.70 -4.24 14.80
C LYS A 253 6.90 -3.29 14.73
N ASN A 254 6.72 -2.08 15.26
CA ASN A 254 7.77 -1.06 15.37
C ASN A 254 8.43 -0.66 14.03
N ARG A 255 7.71 -0.80 12.91
CA ARG A 255 8.18 -0.42 11.58
C ARG A 255 7.07 0.30 10.81
N ASN A 256 7.46 1.17 9.88
CA ASN A 256 6.56 1.71 8.88
C ASN A 256 6.05 0.58 7.98
N TRP A 257 4.83 0.67 7.51
CA TRP A 257 4.24 -0.34 6.64
C TRP A 257 3.19 0.24 5.70
N GLU A 258 3.02 -0.42 4.57
CA GLU A 258 2.08 -0.06 3.52
C GLU A 258 1.37 -1.31 3.03
N ALA A 259 0.06 -1.41 3.25
CA ALA A 259 -0.71 -2.49 2.67
C ALA A 259 -0.96 -2.24 1.19
N CYS A 260 -0.43 -3.10 0.32
CA CYS A 260 -0.76 -3.09 -1.09
C CYS A 260 -1.89 -4.10 -1.38
N MET A 261 -2.93 -3.64 -2.08
CA MET A 261 -4.12 -4.44 -2.35
C MET A 261 -4.67 -4.16 -3.75
N THR A 262 -5.22 -5.19 -4.36
CA THR A 262 -5.98 -5.07 -5.62
C THR A 262 -7.36 -4.47 -5.40
N MET A 263 -7.96 -3.93 -6.46
CA MET A 263 -9.34 -3.45 -6.44
C MET A 263 -10.34 -4.59 -6.70
N ASN A 264 -9.91 -5.60 -7.43
CA ASN A 264 -10.55 -6.89 -7.67
C ASN A 264 -9.64 -8.02 -7.13
N ASP A 265 -9.53 -9.17 -7.80
CA ASP A 265 -8.64 -10.27 -7.38
C ASP A 265 -7.28 -10.25 -8.10
N SER A 266 -7.13 -9.46 -9.20
CA SER A 266 -5.95 -9.43 -10.06
C SER A 266 -5.17 -8.12 -9.95
N TRP A 267 -3.83 -8.15 -10.07
CA TRP A 267 -3.01 -6.95 -10.16
C TRP A 267 -3.07 -6.34 -11.57
N GLY A 268 -2.74 -7.12 -12.58
CA GLY A 268 -2.87 -6.74 -13.99
C GLY A 268 -4.31 -6.87 -14.49
N PHE A 269 -4.60 -6.25 -15.63
CA PHE A 269 -5.92 -6.35 -16.25
C PHE A 269 -6.32 -7.80 -16.53
N ASN A 270 -7.48 -8.19 -16.02
CA ASN A 270 -8.10 -9.49 -16.23
C ASN A 270 -9.56 -9.32 -16.65
N LYS A 271 -9.89 -9.78 -17.87
CA LYS A 271 -11.24 -9.65 -18.43
C LYS A 271 -12.29 -10.48 -17.71
N GLY A 272 -11.86 -11.57 -17.07
CA GLY A 272 -12.74 -12.51 -16.36
C GLY A 272 -12.93 -12.18 -14.89
N ASP A 273 -12.25 -11.14 -14.36
CA ASP A 273 -12.28 -10.79 -12.96
C ASP A 273 -13.29 -9.63 -12.74
N ASP A 274 -14.45 -9.98 -12.21
CA ASP A 274 -15.54 -9.07 -11.87
C ASP A 274 -15.78 -8.93 -10.36
N ASN A 275 -14.89 -9.48 -9.51
CA ASN A 275 -14.99 -9.45 -8.06
C ASN A 275 -14.50 -8.13 -7.46
N TRP A 276 -15.17 -7.04 -7.80
CA TRP A 276 -14.78 -5.71 -7.40
C TRP A 276 -15.10 -5.37 -5.95
N LYS A 277 -14.13 -4.82 -5.23
CA LYS A 277 -14.34 -4.21 -3.91
C LYS A 277 -15.27 -3.01 -4.02
N SER A 278 -16.25 -2.91 -3.12
CA SER A 278 -17.11 -1.72 -3.07
C SER A 278 -16.33 -0.47 -2.61
N PRO A 279 -16.77 0.76 -2.96
CA PRO A 279 -16.19 1.99 -2.43
C PRO A 279 -16.13 1.99 -0.90
N LYS A 280 -17.16 1.48 -0.23
CA LYS A 280 -17.20 1.30 1.22
C LYS A 280 -16.10 0.37 1.74
N THR A 281 -15.80 -0.72 1.03
CA THR A 281 -14.70 -1.63 1.37
C THR A 281 -13.35 -0.94 1.21
N VAL A 282 -13.14 -0.20 0.12
CA VAL A 282 -11.91 0.57 -0.13
C VAL A 282 -11.67 1.57 1.00
N ILE A 283 -12.68 2.35 1.37
CA ILE A 283 -12.57 3.34 2.46
C ILE A 283 -12.32 2.63 3.80
N ARG A 284 -12.98 1.48 4.07
CA ARG A 284 -12.73 0.69 5.29
C ARG A 284 -11.27 0.25 5.38
N ASN A 285 -10.71 -0.25 4.29
CA ASN A 285 -9.31 -0.66 4.23
C ASN A 285 -8.38 0.53 4.48
N LEU A 286 -8.63 1.66 3.81
CA LEU A 286 -7.87 2.89 3.99
C LEU A 286 -7.85 3.35 5.45
N VAL A 287 -9.03 3.54 6.08
CA VAL A 287 -9.08 4.03 7.47
C VAL A 287 -8.56 3.00 8.47
N THR A 288 -8.58 1.70 8.12
CA THR A 288 -7.97 0.64 8.95
C THR A 288 -6.45 0.72 8.90
N CYS A 289 -5.84 0.90 7.72
CA CYS A 289 -4.41 1.13 7.58
C CYS A 289 -3.99 2.38 8.36
N VAL A 290 -4.70 3.48 8.18
CA VAL A 290 -4.41 4.77 8.83
C VAL A 290 -4.52 4.68 10.35
N ARG A 291 -5.55 3.99 10.89
CA ARG A 291 -5.70 3.74 12.33
C ARG A 291 -4.45 3.13 12.94
N ASP A 292 -3.87 2.15 12.25
CA ASP A 292 -2.72 1.38 12.73
C ASP A 292 -1.37 1.97 12.28
N GLY A 293 -1.38 3.22 11.77
CA GLY A 293 -0.19 3.99 11.43
C GLY A 293 0.41 3.70 10.05
N GLY A 294 -0.23 2.83 9.26
CA GLY A 294 0.22 2.45 7.91
C GLY A 294 -0.33 3.33 6.80
N ASN A 295 0.12 3.03 5.59
CA ASN A 295 -0.40 3.56 4.32
C ASN A 295 -1.20 2.49 3.57
N TYR A 296 -2.04 2.93 2.66
CA TYR A 296 -2.81 2.07 1.75
C TYR A 296 -2.45 2.37 0.31
N LEU A 297 -1.89 1.39 -0.39
CA LEU A 297 -1.53 1.44 -1.81
C LEU A 297 -2.52 0.57 -2.59
N LEU A 298 -3.50 1.23 -3.25
CA LEU A 298 -4.59 0.55 -3.96
C LEU A 298 -4.28 0.44 -5.44
N ASN A 299 -4.33 -0.78 -5.97
CA ASN A 299 -4.00 -1.08 -7.35
C ASN A 299 -5.13 -0.80 -8.32
N ILE A 300 -4.78 -0.33 -9.51
CA ILE A 300 -5.55 -0.48 -10.74
C ILE A 300 -4.74 -1.27 -11.77
N GLY A 301 -5.45 -2.06 -12.60
CA GLY A 301 -4.87 -2.78 -13.75
C GLY A 301 -5.39 -2.18 -15.06
N PRO A 302 -4.69 -1.21 -15.68
CA PRO A 302 -5.14 -0.65 -16.96
C PRO A 302 -5.18 -1.67 -18.09
N MET A 303 -6.13 -1.49 -19.00
CA MET A 303 -6.24 -2.28 -20.25
C MET A 303 -5.00 -2.07 -21.13
N ALA A 304 -4.83 -2.91 -22.15
CA ALA A 304 -3.66 -2.88 -23.03
C ALA A 304 -3.40 -1.51 -23.70
N ASP A 305 -4.46 -0.78 -24.04
CA ASP A 305 -4.36 0.58 -24.59
C ASP A 305 -4.07 1.66 -23.52
N GLY A 306 -3.98 1.28 -22.26
CA GLY A 306 -3.79 2.17 -21.11
C GLY A 306 -5.08 2.81 -20.58
N SER A 307 -6.25 2.44 -21.10
CA SER A 307 -7.54 2.87 -20.54
C SER A 307 -7.79 2.24 -19.19
N ILE A 308 -8.38 2.98 -18.27
CA ILE A 308 -8.74 2.49 -16.95
C ILE A 308 -10.04 1.69 -17.05
N PRO A 309 -10.17 0.51 -16.43
CA PRO A 309 -11.43 -0.21 -16.36
C PRO A 309 -12.56 0.68 -15.80
N PRO A 310 -13.76 0.66 -16.41
CA PRO A 310 -14.88 1.52 -15.99
C PRO A 310 -15.23 1.39 -14.51
N GLU A 311 -15.15 0.17 -13.96
CA GLU A 311 -15.41 -0.09 -12.54
C GLU A 311 -14.39 0.59 -11.63
N SER A 312 -13.12 0.59 -12.01
CA SER A 312 -12.08 1.31 -11.27
C SER A 312 -12.36 2.83 -11.24
N ILE A 313 -12.80 3.40 -12.37
CA ILE A 313 -13.17 4.81 -12.44
C ILE A 313 -14.37 5.10 -11.51
N ARG A 314 -15.41 4.29 -11.57
CA ARG A 314 -16.61 4.44 -10.73
C ARG A 314 -16.24 4.39 -9.24
N ILE A 315 -15.51 3.34 -8.83
CA ILE A 315 -15.13 3.13 -7.43
C ILE A 315 -14.27 4.30 -6.93
N LEU A 316 -13.24 4.69 -7.68
CA LEU A 316 -12.33 5.77 -7.26
C LEU A 316 -13.00 7.15 -7.29
N THR A 317 -14.00 7.36 -8.16
CA THR A 317 -14.81 8.59 -8.16
C THR A 317 -15.63 8.69 -6.86
N GLU A 318 -16.29 7.62 -6.43
CA GLU A 318 -17.06 7.61 -5.18
C GLU A 318 -16.14 7.74 -3.95
N VAL A 319 -14.98 7.08 -3.96
CA VAL A 319 -13.95 7.23 -2.91
C VAL A 319 -13.46 8.68 -2.86
N GLY A 320 -13.21 9.30 -4.02
CA GLY A 320 -12.78 10.69 -4.12
C GLY A 320 -13.80 11.69 -3.56
N GLN A 321 -15.08 11.51 -3.88
CA GLN A 321 -16.16 12.33 -3.33
C GLN A 321 -16.22 12.23 -1.80
N TRP A 322 -16.02 11.02 -1.25
CA TRP A 322 -15.95 10.86 0.20
C TRP A 322 -14.67 11.52 0.77
N MET A 323 -13.51 11.35 0.13
CA MET A 323 -12.24 11.96 0.53
C MET A 323 -12.29 13.49 0.51
N GLU A 324 -13.00 14.09 -0.43
CA GLU A 324 -13.18 15.54 -0.50
C GLU A 324 -13.86 16.08 0.79
N ARG A 325 -14.89 15.39 1.28
CA ARG A 325 -15.61 15.75 2.49
C ARG A 325 -14.94 15.30 3.79
N ASN A 326 -14.28 14.14 3.77
CA ASN A 326 -13.83 13.45 4.98
C ASN A 326 -12.31 13.27 5.05
N GLY A 327 -11.54 13.69 4.04
CA GLY A 327 -10.10 13.42 3.93
C GLY A 327 -9.24 13.99 5.06
N ALA A 328 -9.74 15.00 5.80
CA ALA A 328 -9.09 15.52 6.99
C ALA A 328 -8.87 14.44 8.07
N SER A 329 -9.71 13.39 8.10
CA SER A 329 -9.63 12.26 9.02
C SER A 329 -8.61 11.18 8.59
N VAL A 330 -8.05 11.31 7.38
CA VAL A 330 -7.13 10.35 6.76
C VAL A 330 -5.75 10.96 6.63
N LEU A 331 -5.64 12.08 5.91
CA LEU A 331 -4.36 12.69 5.54
C LEU A 331 -3.65 13.30 6.76
N GLY A 332 -2.39 12.90 6.97
CA GLY A 332 -1.60 13.36 8.11
C GLY A 332 -2.13 12.89 9.47
N SER A 333 -2.90 11.80 9.50
CA SER A 333 -3.38 11.21 10.76
C SER A 333 -2.27 10.54 11.54
N ASP A 334 -2.41 10.62 12.86
CA ASP A 334 -1.56 9.96 13.85
C ASP A 334 -2.00 8.51 14.10
N LEU A 335 -1.15 7.72 14.75
CA LEU A 335 -1.53 6.42 15.30
C LEU A 335 -2.72 6.56 16.24
N CYS A 336 -3.77 5.77 16.04
CA CYS A 336 -4.99 5.82 16.83
C CYS A 336 -5.04 4.68 17.86
N GLN A 337 -4.94 5.01 19.14
CA GLN A 337 -5.01 4.02 20.22
C GLN A 337 -6.43 3.55 20.56
N PRO A 338 -7.50 4.39 20.52
CA PRO A 338 -8.86 3.91 20.68
C PRO A 338 -9.20 2.80 19.70
N ARG A 339 -9.70 1.68 20.23
CA ARG A 339 -9.99 0.49 19.42
C ARG A 339 -11.31 0.65 18.68
N SER A 340 -11.30 0.23 17.44
CA SER A 340 -12.51 0.12 16.61
C SER A 340 -13.52 -0.88 17.20
N SER A 341 -14.80 -0.64 16.89
CA SER A 341 -15.89 -1.58 17.10
C SER A 341 -16.26 -2.26 15.77
N GLU A 342 -17.20 -3.20 15.81
CA GLU A 342 -17.71 -3.82 14.58
C GLU A 342 -18.44 -2.82 13.67
N ILE A 343 -19.07 -1.78 14.25
CA ILE A 343 -19.83 -0.79 13.49
C ILE A 343 -19.00 0.40 13.02
N ALA A 344 -17.84 0.68 13.66
CA ALA A 344 -17.02 1.86 13.38
C ALA A 344 -15.54 1.60 13.52
N THR A 345 -14.73 2.21 12.67
CA THR A 345 -13.28 2.32 12.80
C THR A 345 -12.90 3.76 13.18
N PHE A 346 -11.84 3.91 13.97
CA PHE A 346 -11.39 5.22 14.41
C PHE A 346 -10.07 5.60 13.77
N THR A 347 -9.93 6.89 13.42
CA THR A 347 -8.65 7.53 13.12
C THR A 347 -8.48 8.74 14.04
N ARG A 348 -7.27 9.32 14.10
CA ARG A 348 -6.97 10.41 15.01
C ARG A 348 -6.02 11.43 14.36
N LYS A 349 -6.24 12.70 14.69
CA LYS A 349 -5.27 13.77 14.40
C LYS A 349 -5.25 14.76 15.56
N GLY A 350 -4.11 14.86 16.23
CA GLY A 350 -4.01 15.64 17.46
C GLY A 350 -5.02 15.18 18.52
N ASN A 351 -5.87 16.09 18.97
CA ASN A 351 -6.93 15.83 19.96
C ASN A 351 -8.28 15.42 19.35
N THR A 352 -8.39 15.38 18.03
CA THR A 352 -9.64 15.00 17.35
C THR A 352 -9.64 13.49 17.05
N LEU A 353 -10.63 12.79 17.58
CA LEU A 353 -10.97 11.41 17.20
C LEU A 353 -12.00 11.47 16.07
N TYR A 354 -11.75 10.72 14.99
CA TYR A 354 -12.71 10.54 13.91
C TYR A 354 -13.32 9.16 14.01
N ALA A 355 -14.67 9.08 13.97
CA ALA A 355 -15.40 7.82 13.98
C ALA A 355 -16.05 7.58 12.62
N HIS A 356 -15.61 6.53 11.91
CA HIS A 356 -16.10 6.12 10.58
C HIS A 356 -17.11 4.99 10.77
N VAL A 357 -18.41 5.27 10.60
CA VAL A 357 -19.50 4.34 10.88
C VAL A 357 -19.86 3.56 9.64
N PHE A 358 -19.53 2.27 9.59
CA PHE A 358 -19.77 1.38 8.44
C PHE A 358 -21.16 0.76 8.42
N TYR A 359 -21.73 0.56 9.59
CA TYR A 359 -23.08 0.03 9.76
C TYR A 359 -23.88 1.04 10.53
N TRP A 360 -24.72 1.79 9.82
CA TRP A 360 -25.52 2.84 10.42
C TRP A 360 -26.60 2.25 11.33
N PRO A 361 -26.59 2.57 12.63
CA PRO A 361 -27.50 1.93 13.59
C PRO A 361 -28.82 2.69 13.77
N GLY A 362 -29.07 3.79 13.03
CA GLY A 362 -30.22 4.66 13.22
C GLY A 362 -29.93 5.80 14.20
N GLU A 363 -30.86 6.07 15.12
CA GLU A 363 -30.94 7.31 15.90
C GLU A 363 -29.80 7.55 16.91
N ALA A 364 -28.94 6.56 17.18
CA ALA A 364 -27.85 6.70 18.13
C ALA A 364 -26.62 5.85 17.78
N VAL A 365 -25.42 6.39 18.06
CA VAL A 365 -24.14 5.69 18.01
C VAL A 365 -23.49 5.77 19.39
N ALA A 366 -22.94 4.66 19.87
CA ALA A 366 -22.20 4.63 21.14
C ALA A 366 -20.77 4.18 20.94
N ILE A 367 -19.82 4.89 21.59
CA ILE A 367 -18.40 4.57 21.64
C ILE A 367 -18.04 4.23 23.08
N GLY A 368 -17.72 2.95 23.34
CA GLY A 368 -17.42 2.47 24.69
C GLY A 368 -16.02 2.88 25.15
N GLY A 369 -15.92 3.19 26.44
CA GLY A 369 -14.65 3.34 27.16
C GLY A 369 -13.83 4.57 26.83
N LEU A 370 -14.31 5.54 26.07
CA LEU A 370 -13.60 6.79 25.80
C LEU A 370 -13.46 7.60 27.10
N GLN A 371 -12.21 7.77 27.57
CA GLN A 371 -11.94 8.42 28.87
C GLN A 371 -11.70 9.91 28.76
N THR A 372 -11.12 10.36 27.64
CA THR A 372 -10.82 11.78 27.43
C THR A 372 -12.13 12.54 27.26
N LYS A 373 -12.28 13.65 28.00
CA LYS A 373 -13.48 14.50 27.95
C LYS A 373 -13.72 14.99 26.53
N VAL A 374 -14.93 14.77 26.01
CA VAL A 374 -15.39 15.27 24.72
C VAL A 374 -15.89 16.71 24.88
N LEU A 375 -15.43 17.60 24.00
CA LEU A 375 -15.78 19.02 23.97
C LEU A 375 -16.91 19.29 22.96
N SER A 376 -16.84 18.66 21.78
CA SER A 376 -17.85 18.79 20.74
C SER A 376 -17.85 17.57 19.81
N VAL A 377 -18.98 17.35 19.16
CA VAL A 377 -19.13 16.34 18.10
C VAL A 377 -19.83 16.99 16.91
N LYS A 378 -19.37 16.68 15.70
CA LYS A 378 -19.99 17.14 14.46
C LYS A 378 -19.92 16.06 13.37
N TYR A 379 -20.84 16.09 12.43
CA TYR A 379 -20.67 15.38 11.17
C TYR A 379 -19.45 15.94 10.44
N LEU A 380 -18.53 15.07 10.03
CA LEU A 380 -17.30 15.55 9.39
C LEU A 380 -17.59 16.17 8.02
N ALA A 381 -18.50 15.57 7.25
CA ALA A 381 -18.84 16.02 5.91
C ALA A 381 -19.51 17.38 5.84
N THR A 382 -20.39 17.72 6.81
CA THR A 382 -21.20 18.95 6.79
C THR A 382 -20.75 19.98 7.84
N GLY A 383 -20.06 19.54 8.89
CA GLY A 383 -19.71 20.37 10.03
C GLY A 383 -20.87 20.61 11.00
N GLU A 384 -22.06 20.07 10.74
CA GLU A 384 -23.23 20.23 11.61
C GLU A 384 -23.01 19.58 12.98
N PRO A 385 -23.38 20.24 14.08
CA PRO A 385 -23.20 19.71 15.42
C PRO A 385 -24.11 18.52 15.69
N VAL A 386 -23.61 17.59 16.50
CA VAL A 386 -24.32 16.37 16.93
C VAL A 386 -24.50 16.42 18.45
N LYS A 387 -25.70 16.09 18.91
CA LYS A 387 -25.98 15.94 20.33
C LYS A 387 -25.29 14.73 20.90
N PHE A 388 -24.68 14.89 22.07
CA PHE A 388 -23.99 13.79 22.75
C PHE A 388 -24.12 13.89 24.27
N ASP A 389 -23.97 12.76 24.93
CA ASP A 389 -23.69 12.63 26.36
C ASP A 389 -22.49 11.72 26.57
N GLN A 390 -21.70 12.00 27.60
CA GLN A 390 -20.54 11.19 27.98
C GLN A 390 -20.59 10.87 29.47
N ASP A 391 -20.52 9.60 29.79
CA ASP A 391 -20.34 9.10 31.15
C ASP A 391 -19.00 8.30 31.26
N ASP A 392 -18.74 7.70 32.43
CA ASP A 392 -17.53 6.89 32.68
C ASP A 392 -17.40 5.66 31.79
N PHE A 393 -18.49 5.22 31.14
CA PHE A 393 -18.54 3.98 30.37
C PHE A 393 -18.55 4.22 28.85
N ARG A 394 -19.10 5.34 28.39
CA ARG A 394 -19.29 5.57 26.96
C ARG A 394 -19.55 7.02 26.60
N LEU A 395 -19.22 7.36 25.37
CA LEU A 395 -19.77 8.49 24.62
C LEU A 395 -20.99 7.99 23.84
N ARG A 396 -22.11 8.68 23.93
CA ARG A 396 -23.33 8.40 23.16
C ARG A 396 -23.68 9.60 22.29
N LEU A 397 -23.77 9.40 20.98
CA LEU A 397 -24.29 10.35 20.00
C LEU A 397 -25.77 10.07 19.81
N THR A 398 -26.61 11.11 19.89
CA THR A 398 -28.08 10.97 19.90
C THR A 398 -28.77 11.96 18.96
N GLY A 399 -30.01 11.67 18.64
CA GLY A 399 -30.80 12.49 17.71
C GLY A 399 -30.29 12.42 16.28
N LEU A 400 -29.68 11.29 15.91
CA LEU A 400 -29.22 11.03 14.58
C LEU A 400 -30.41 10.67 13.66
N PRO A 401 -30.31 10.91 12.34
CA PRO A 401 -31.33 10.49 11.39
C PRO A 401 -31.41 8.96 11.29
N THR A 402 -32.54 8.45 10.86
CA THR A 402 -32.78 7.02 10.66
C THR A 402 -31.87 6.45 9.57
N GLU A 403 -31.60 7.23 8.52
CA GLU A 403 -30.69 6.87 7.41
C GLU A 403 -29.33 7.55 7.57
N ALA A 404 -28.28 6.91 7.04
CA ALA A 404 -26.91 7.46 7.07
C ALA A 404 -26.86 8.76 6.26
N PRO A 405 -26.42 9.89 6.85
CA PRO A 405 -26.44 11.19 6.15
C PRO A 405 -25.29 11.40 5.16
N ASP A 406 -24.28 10.52 5.12
CA ASP A 406 -23.18 10.58 4.15
C ASP A 406 -22.90 9.20 3.53
N HIS A 407 -22.50 9.19 2.26
CA HIS A 407 -22.22 7.99 1.49
C HIS A 407 -20.74 7.95 1.04
N PRO A 408 -20.15 6.72 0.95
CA PRO A 408 -20.73 5.40 1.26
C PRO A 408 -20.77 5.09 2.75
N LEU A 409 -20.28 5.99 3.61
CA LEU A 409 -20.34 5.90 5.08
C LEU A 409 -20.27 7.29 5.73
N THR A 410 -20.87 7.42 6.91
CA THR A 410 -20.87 8.64 7.71
C THR A 410 -19.68 8.67 8.66
N SER A 411 -19.03 9.83 8.75
CA SER A 411 -17.94 10.08 9.69
C SER A 411 -18.26 11.23 10.65
N PHE A 412 -17.86 11.07 11.91
CA PHE A 412 -17.93 12.08 12.94
C PHE A 412 -16.56 12.61 13.29
N ALA A 413 -16.44 13.91 13.53
CA ALA A 413 -15.30 14.53 14.20
C ALA A 413 -15.65 14.77 15.66
N ILE A 414 -14.88 14.18 16.57
CA ILE A 414 -15.08 14.21 18.03
C ILE A 414 -13.88 14.95 18.62
N GLU A 415 -14.08 16.22 18.98
CA GLU A 415 -13.05 17.04 19.58
C GLU A 415 -12.92 16.70 21.06
N CYS A 416 -11.71 16.42 21.52
CA CYS A 416 -11.42 16.03 22.90
C CYS A 416 -10.55 17.07 23.61
N ALA A 417 -10.62 17.14 24.93
CA ALA A 417 -9.80 18.03 25.76
C ALA A 417 -8.29 17.68 25.75
N GLY A 418 -7.93 16.55 25.19
CA GLY A 418 -6.56 16.05 25.03
C GLY A 418 -6.54 14.88 24.07
N VAL A 419 -5.38 14.23 23.94
CA VAL A 419 -5.25 13.02 23.08
C VAL A 419 -6.27 11.96 23.51
N PRO A 420 -7.10 11.46 22.59
CA PRO A 420 -8.14 10.47 22.90
C PRO A 420 -7.55 9.18 23.48
N THR A 421 -8.03 8.80 24.66
CA THR A 421 -7.66 7.57 25.35
C THR A 421 -8.90 6.71 25.61
N GLN A 422 -8.73 5.40 25.66
CA GLN A 422 -9.82 4.44 25.86
C GLN A 422 -9.46 3.43 26.95
N ASN A 423 -10.40 3.19 27.88
CA ASN A 423 -10.32 2.10 28.83
C ASN A 423 -11.53 1.19 28.68
N ASN A 424 -11.32 0.00 28.14
CA ASN A 424 -12.37 -1.00 27.94
C ASN A 424 -12.57 -1.93 29.15
N GLU A 425 -11.79 -1.83 30.21
CA GLU A 425 -11.93 -2.67 31.39
C GLU A 425 -13.24 -2.37 32.10
N LYS A 426 -13.59 -1.09 32.27
CA LYS A 426 -14.87 -0.67 32.86
C LYS A 426 -16.09 -1.21 32.12
N THR A 427 -16.00 -1.34 30.81
CA THR A 427 -17.11 -1.83 29.95
C THR A 427 -17.23 -3.35 29.90
N ARG A 428 -16.24 -4.08 30.45
CA ARG A 428 -16.13 -5.54 30.41
C ARG A 428 -16.41 -6.21 31.75
N ILE A 429 -16.87 -5.50 32.76
CA ILE A 429 -17.04 -5.99 34.14
C ILE A 429 -17.84 -7.30 34.23
N ASN A 430 -18.76 -7.56 33.31
CA ASN A 430 -19.63 -8.75 33.33
C ASN A 430 -19.35 -9.77 32.21
N ARG A 431 -18.27 -9.61 31.44
CA ARG A 431 -17.90 -10.67 30.47
C ARG A 431 -16.86 -11.58 31.11
N PRO A 432 -17.18 -12.87 31.36
CA PRO A 432 -16.14 -13.83 31.69
C PRO A 432 -15.10 -13.77 30.59
N ARG A 433 -13.82 -13.68 30.95
CA ARG A 433 -12.73 -13.85 29.97
C ARG A 433 -13.03 -15.15 29.25
N ARG A 434 -13.40 -15.09 27.99
CA ARG A 434 -13.37 -16.28 27.14
C ARG A 434 -11.93 -16.71 27.20
N GLY A 435 -11.69 -17.82 27.93
CA GLY A 435 -10.40 -18.47 27.91
C GLY A 435 -10.00 -18.58 26.46
N VAL A 436 -8.75 -18.23 26.16
CA VAL A 436 -8.14 -18.56 24.89
C VAL A 436 -8.20 -20.08 24.83
N GLY A 437 -9.31 -20.58 24.33
CA GLY A 437 -9.46 -21.98 23.98
C GLY A 437 -8.56 -22.20 22.81
N ILE A 438 -7.54 -22.95 23.09
CA ILE A 438 -6.60 -23.74 22.33
C ILE A 438 -6.85 -23.72 20.80
#